data_670a5a2a7b3ab848253536553b7d06f1
#
_entry.id   670a5a2a7b3ab848253536553b7d06f1
#
_cell.length_a   1.000
_cell.length_b   1.000
_cell.length_c   1.000
_cell.angle_alpha   90.00
_cell.angle_beta   90.00
_cell.angle_gamma   90.00
#
_symmetry.space_group_name_H-M   'P 1'
#
loop_
_entity.id
_entity.type
_entity.pdbx_description
1 polymer ?
#
loop_
_entity_poly.entity_id
_entity_poly.type
_entity_poly.pdbx_seq_one_letter_code
_entity_poly.pdbx_strand_id
1 'polypeptide(L)'
;MIKNQSHTVLLLYIAISSAIFILWLWFSFKGGVSEHSYTVLDKMTVVVQHEDGTTDVFHNNMFNFRSIHDRITIHLPLDKSLEKGYQSINFMYYASVVRAYYKDELIVSYGDHLKRHMIGHLRVTIPVPKEAYGDEIRLEIEPHMTLLEDTFHAPILMPQTDDDFFVAIGQETSYAMLVTILVCCVFGMLITLFFYRILDFAPEGYWMFFLIFSMTLWYMGNSGLIYLLLPSEDFNAVCEYVGMYLLMGTASIYSSFEVERPRVKRYLQTFGKFALTVGILTVIFYVLPSGYTFVDHLRWMQAFQIVMVISALFSLLFPGKKIKTTSDYIMQWGLIFVALFGLLEQTRIIAAASITERAPLILQWFAKQRFAKVLILLMVFTFATSYFFKMAFIVQKTLEEKHLKMLAYTDNLTALGNRQYLQRKLDMLDDNRKEDYAVIFIDVNDLKVTNDIFGHDYGDKLIQMVAIAIKDAIRNATAFAGRNGGDEFICVVSPASLVDDVAKTIRNNLIEAKRQENVPFPVSIALGIATYAEVAHRMQSGGEGVALASQVIRCADERMYEDKRNQKRVRGESEIKCP
;
A
#
# COMPACT_ATOMS: atom_id res chain seq x y z
N MET A 1 -9.02 16.77 -21.30
CA MET A 1 -7.59 16.63 -20.95
C MET A 1 -7.29 15.40 -20.09
N ILE A 2 -8.01 15.15 -19.01
CA ILE A 2 -7.80 14.02 -18.07
C ILE A 2 -7.89 12.63 -18.74
N LYS A 3 -8.81 12.43 -19.70
CA LYS A 3 -8.99 11.14 -20.40
C LYS A 3 -7.78 10.74 -21.26
N ASN A 4 -7.08 11.71 -21.87
CA ASN A 4 -5.87 11.44 -22.66
C ASN A 4 -4.65 11.13 -21.77
N GLN A 5 -4.54 11.75 -20.58
CA GLN A 5 -3.46 11.47 -19.66
C GLN A 5 -3.56 10.05 -19.06
N SER A 6 -4.77 9.55 -18.77
CA SER A 6 -4.97 8.19 -18.25
C SER A 6 -4.55 7.12 -19.25
N HIS A 7 -4.80 7.32 -20.56
CA HIS A 7 -4.34 6.41 -21.60
C HIS A 7 -2.81 6.39 -21.74
N THR A 8 -2.17 7.56 -21.67
CA THR A 8 -0.70 7.67 -21.76
C THR A 8 -0.04 6.97 -20.57
N VAL A 9 -0.56 7.15 -19.34
CA VAL A 9 -0.03 6.49 -18.15
C VAL A 9 -0.24 4.97 -18.22
N LEU A 10 -1.39 4.51 -18.69
CA LEU A 10 -1.65 3.08 -18.89
C LEU A 10 -0.70 2.47 -19.93
N LEU A 11 -0.48 3.15 -21.06
CA LEU A 11 0.49 2.71 -22.06
C LEU A 11 1.91 2.64 -21.51
N LEU A 12 2.31 3.64 -20.72
CA LEU A 12 3.60 3.66 -20.04
C LEU A 12 3.73 2.51 -19.03
N TYR A 13 2.68 2.24 -18.24
CA TYR A 13 2.64 1.11 -17.32
C TYR A 13 2.79 -0.22 -18.06
N ILE A 14 2.04 -0.43 -19.14
CA ILE A 14 2.14 -1.64 -19.99
C ILE A 14 3.55 -1.77 -20.57
N ALA A 15 4.13 -0.67 -21.09
CA ALA A 15 5.47 -0.66 -21.65
C ALA A 15 6.53 -1.04 -20.61
N ILE A 16 6.48 -0.48 -19.40
CA ILE A 16 7.41 -0.80 -18.32
C ILE A 16 7.25 -2.24 -17.86
N SER A 17 6.00 -2.71 -17.67
CA SER A 17 5.74 -4.11 -17.29
C SER A 17 6.24 -5.09 -18.35
N SER A 18 6.06 -4.76 -19.64
CA SER A 18 6.61 -5.55 -20.75
C SER A 18 8.13 -5.52 -20.78
N ALA A 19 8.75 -4.37 -20.50
CA ALA A 19 10.21 -4.24 -20.41
C ALA A 19 10.79 -5.08 -19.26
N ILE A 20 10.16 -5.07 -18.08
CA ILE A 20 10.53 -5.91 -16.94
C ILE A 20 10.49 -7.39 -17.35
N PHE A 21 9.43 -7.80 -18.05
CA PHE A 21 9.29 -9.17 -18.53
C PHE A 21 10.34 -9.54 -19.58
N ILE A 22 10.61 -8.66 -20.56
CA ILE A 22 11.62 -8.87 -21.60
C ILE A 22 13.03 -8.94 -20.98
N LEU A 23 13.34 -8.06 -20.03
CA LEU A 23 14.61 -8.10 -19.29
C LEU A 23 14.77 -9.42 -18.52
N TRP A 24 13.71 -9.85 -17.83
CA TRP A 24 13.73 -11.14 -17.15
C TRP A 24 13.93 -12.31 -18.14
N LEU A 25 13.23 -12.32 -19.27
CA LEU A 25 13.45 -13.30 -20.33
C LEU A 25 14.91 -13.29 -20.79
N TRP A 26 15.45 -12.09 -21.08
CA TRP A 26 16.82 -11.94 -21.53
C TRP A 26 17.85 -12.47 -20.52
N PHE A 27 17.67 -12.15 -19.22
CA PHE A 27 18.51 -12.70 -18.15
C PHE A 27 18.33 -14.21 -17.99
N SER A 28 17.10 -14.71 -18.14
CA SER A 28 16.82 -16.16 -18.08
C SER A 28 17.46 -16.93 -19.24
N PHE A 29 17.54 -16.35 -20.43
CA PHE A 29 18.22 -16.96 -21.56
C PHE A 29 19.76 -16.85 -21.48
N LYS A 30 20.25 -15.74 -20.90
CA LYS A 30 21.70 -15.51 -20.85
C LYS A 30 22.42 -16.40 -19.82
N GLY A 31 21.65 -17.03 -18.90
CA GLY A 31 22.13 -17.93 -17.87
C GLY A 31 23.41 -17.40 -17.25
N GLY A 32 23.30 -16.48 -16.29
CA GLY A 32 24.47 -15.89 -15.66
C GLY A 32 25.23 -16.94 -14.87
N VAL A 33 26.13 -17.64 -15.54
CA VAL A 33 27.14 -18.44 -14.87
C VAL A 33 28.15 -17.43 -14.36
N SER A 34 28.05 -17.08 -13.07
CA SER A 34 29.18 -16.46 -12.40
C SER A 34 30.34 -17.46 -12.43
N GLU A 35 31.55 -17.00 -12.74
CA GLU A 35 32.79 -17.79 -12.66
C GLU A 35 33.10 -18.12 -11.19
N HIS A 36 32.25 -18.90 -10.55
CA HIS A 36 32.52 -19.44 -9.22
C HIS A 36 33.17 -20.82 -9.40
N SER A 37 34.03 -21.20 -8.47
CA SER A 37 34.83 -22.43 -8.50
C SER A 37 34.00 -23.68 -8.21
N TYR A 38 32.88 -23.87 -8.93
CA TYR A 38 32.05 -25.07 -8.81
C TYR A 38 31.97 -25.82 -10.14
N THR A 39 31.72 -27.12 -10.03
CA THR A 39 31.54 -27.99 -11.20
C THR A 39 30.13 -28.60 -11.15
N VAL A 40 29.35 -28.43 -12.20
CA VAL A 40 28.05 -29.10 -12.33
C VAL A 40 28.31 -30.58 -12.68
N LEU A 41 27.74 -31.50 -11.92
CA LEU A 41 27.78 -32.93 -12.19
C LEU A 41 26.62 -33.31 -13.11
N ASP A 42 26.79 -33.09 -14.39
CA ASP A 42 25.78 -33.37 -15.43
C ASP A 42 25.82 -34.84 -15.92
N LYS A 43 26.95 -35.53 -15.70
CA LYS A 43 27.11 -36.94 -16.00
C LYS A 43 26.60 -37.76 -14.82
N MET A 44 25.40 -38.27 -14.90
CA MET A 44 24.81 -39.14 -13.89
C MET A 44 24.00 -40.25 -14.55
N THR A 45 23.88 -41.38 -13.89
CA THR A 45 22.96 -42.45 -14.27
C THR A 45 21.91 -42.59 -13.18
N VAL A 46 20.64 -42.44 -13.56
CA VAL A 46 19.52 -42.59 -12.63
C VAL A 46 18.79 -43.87 -12.97
N VAL A 47 18.68 -44.76 -12.00
CA VAL A 47 17.98 -46.04 -12.08
C VAL A 47 16.71 -45.94 -11.23
N VAL A 48 15.57 -46.03 -11.87
CA VAL A 48 14.26 -46.05 -11.18
C VAL A 48 13.71 -47.47 -11.22
N GLN A 49 13.64 -48.11 -10.07
CA GLN A 49 13.03 -49.41 -9.91
C GLN A 49 11.59 -49.26 -9.46
N HIS A 50 10.65 -49.61 -10.32
CA HIS A 50 9.21 -49.52 -10.07
C HIS A 50 8.72 -50.68 -9.17
N GLU A 51 7.57 -50.43 -8.52
CA GLU A 51 6.90 -51.41 -7.66
C GLU A 51 6.53 -52.71 -8.41
N ASP A 52 6.25 -52.60 -9.72
CA ASP A 52 5.94 -53.72 -10.59
C ASP A 52 7.17 -54.57 -11.03
N GLY A 53 8.38 -54.22 -10.52
CA GLY A 53 9.63 -54.84 -10.84
C GLY A 53 10.27 -54.38 -12.16
N THR A 54 9.66 -53.47 -12.88
CA THR A 54 10.26 -52.85 -14.07
C THR A 54 11.32 -51.82 -13.66
N THR A 55 12.31 -51.59 -14.52
CA THR A 55 13.39 -50.64 -14.28
C THR A 55 13.57 -49.70 -15.46
N ASP A 56 13.52 -48.43 -15.19
CA ASP A 56 13.83 -47.37 -16.13
C ASP A 56 15.22 -46.76 -15.83
N VAL A 57 16.03 -46.52 -16.89
CA VAL A 57 17.37 -45.93 -16.75
C VAL A 57 17.43 -44.61 -17.51
N PHE A 58 17.90 -43.57 -16.85
CA PHE A 58 18.06 -42.21 -17.41
C PHE A 58 19.54 -41.80 -17.26
N HIS A 59 20.05 -41.03 -18.21
CA HIS A 59 21.45 -40.59 -18.24
C HIS A 59 21.63 -39.09 -17.95
N ASN A 60 20.63 -38.48 -17.34
CA ASN A 60 20.67 -37.06 -16.94
C ASN A 60 19.76 -36.79 -15.74
N ASN A 61 19.62 -35.51 -15.38
CA ASN A 61 18.82 -35.06 -14.25
C ASN A 61 17.31 -34.98 -14.52
N MET A 62 16.83 -35.42 -15.68
CA MET A 62 15.40 -35.47 -16.01
C MET A 62 14.91 -36.91 -15.98
N PHE A 63 14.38 -37.36 -14.86
CA PHE A 63 13.81 -38.69 -14.69
C PHE A 63 12.42 -38.60 -14.07
N ASN A 64 11.59 -39.60 -14.32
CA ASN A 64 10.25 -39.69 -13.78
C ASN A 64 10.11 -41.00 -12.99
N PHE A 65 9.34 -40.94 -11.91
CA PHE A 65 8.91 -42.12 -11.17
C PHE A 65 7.36 -42.13 -11.09
N ARG A 66 6.79 -43.30 -10.88
CA ARG A 66 5.34 -43.51 -11.02
C ARG A 66 4.63 -43.66 -9.69
N SER A 67 5.36 -44.10 -8.66
CA SER A 67 4.84 -44.43 -7.34
C SER A 67 5.77 -43.92 -6.24
N ILE A 68 5.22 -43.64 -5.07
CA ILE A 68 6.01 -43.37 -3.85
C ILE A 68 6.79 -44.61 -3.37
N HIS A 69 6.47 -45.79 -3.93
CA HIS A 69 7.17 -47.04 -3.63
C HIS A 69 8.28 -47.33 -4.61
N ASP A 70 8.47 -46.48 -5.62
CA ASP A 70 9.60 -46.60 -6.54
C ASP A 70 10.92 -46.30 -5.78
N ARG A 71 11.96 -47.06 -6.06
CA ARG A 71 13.30 -46.81 -5.55
C ARG A 71 14.14 -46.13 -6.60
N ILE A 72 14.69 -44.97 -6.25
CA ILE A 72 15.52 -44.18 -7.16
C ILE A 72 16.95 -44.26 -6.69
N THR A 73 17.82 -44.76 -7.57
CA THR A 73 19.26 -44.80 -7.32
C THR A 73 19.98 -43.93 -8.34
N ILE A 74 20.77 -42.98 -7.86
CA ILE A 74 21.56 -42.08 -8.70
C ILE A 74 23.03 -42.40 -8.52
N HIS A 75 23.68 -42.69 -9.62
CA HIS A 75 25.12 -42.93 -9.69
C HIS A 75 25.80 -41.64 -10.18
N LEU A 76 26.66 -41.06 -9.36
CA LEU A 76 27.40 -39.83 -9.64
C LEU A 76 28.89 -40.16 -9.82
N PRO A 77 29.40 -40.34 -11.04
CA PRO A 77 30.82 -40.59 -11.27
C PRO A 77 31.64 -39.32 -10.97
N LEU A 78 32.74 -39.48 -10.26
CA LEU A 78 33.66 -38.42 -9.90
C LEU A 78 35.01 -38.62 -10.56
N ASP A 79 35.28 -37.89 -11.64
CA ASP A 79 36.60 -37.94 -12.30
C ASP A 79 37.70 -37.46 -11.34
N LYS A 80 38.87 -38.10 -11.39
CA LYS A 80 40.06 -37.68 -10.59
C LYS A 80 40.51 -36.25 -10.84
N SER A 81 40.23 -35.72 -12.03
CA SER A 81 40.54 -34.33 -12.38
C SER A 81 39.71 -33.29 -11.59
N LEU A 82 38.64 -33.74 -10.92
CA LEU A 82 37.77 -32.89 -10.13
C LEU A 82 38.25 -32.69 -8.68
N GLU A 83 39.26 -33.44 -8.24
CA GLU A 83 39.80 -33.33 -6.89
C GLU A 83 40.49 -32.00 -6.65
N LYS A 84 39.89 -31.14 -5.81
CA LYS A 84 40.39 -29.79 -5.45
C LYS A 84 40.30 -29.53 -3.94
N GLY A 85 40.85 -30.42 -3.15
CA GLY A 85 40.81 -30.33 -1.69
C GLY A 85 39.51 -30.88 -1.07
N TYR A 86 39.06 -30.29 0.05
CA TYR A 86 37.79 -30.72 0.68
C TYR A 86 36.61 -30.11 -0.10
N GLN A 87 35.82 -30.99 -0.70
CA GLN A 87 34.68 -30.62 -1.50
C GLN A 87 33.41 -31.31 -1.00
N SER A 88 32.27 -30.73 -1.32
CA SER A 88 30.95 -31.30 -1.09
C SER A 88 30.11 -31.28 -2.36
N ILE A 89 29.25 -32.28 -2.50
CA ILE A 89 28.19 -32.31 -3.52
C ILE A 89 26.95 -31.67 -2.91
N ASN A 90 26.42 -30.66 -3.57
CA ASN A 90 25.26 -29.92 -3.11
C ASN A 90 24.14 -29.92 -4.16
N PHE A 91 22.92 -30.12 -3.72
CA PHE A 91 21.74 -30.02 -4.56
C PHE A 91 20.47 -29.76 -3.72
N MET A 92 19.41 -29.36 -4.37
CA MET A 92 18.08 -29.24 -3.77
C MET A 92 17.23 -30.41 -4.24
N TYR A 93 16.52 -31.03 -3.31
CA TYR A 93 15.55 -32.07 -3.58
C TYR A 93 14.26 -31.84 -2.79
N TYR A 94 13.18 -32.49 -3.23
CA TYR A 94 11.85 -32.21 -2.68
C TYR A 94 11.18 -33.49 -2.17
N ALA A 95 10.56 -33.40 -0.99
CA ALA A 95 9.67 -34.41 -0.42
C ALA A 95 10.19 -35.85 -0.47
N SER A 96 11.46 -36.08 -0.10
CA SER A 96 12.06 -37.43 -0.15
C SER A 96 13.14 -37.60 0.91
N VAL A 97 13.39 -38.82 1.29
CA VAL A 97 14.57 -39.20 2.05
C VAL A 97 15.73 -39.41 1.07
N VAL A 98 16.89 -38.84 1.37
CA VAL A 98 18.09 -38.94 0.54
C VAL A 98 19.23 -39.55 1.38
N ARG A 99 19.78 -40.70 0.94
CA ARG A 99 20.94 -41.34 1.56
C ARG A 99 22.07 -41.37 0.54
N ALA A 100 23.25 -40.95 0.97
CA ALA A 100 24.44 -40.96 0.13
C ALA A 100 25.41 -42.03 0.63
N TYR A 101 25.93 -42.84 -0.31
CA TYR A 101 26.85 -43.93 -0.02
C TYR A 101 28.12 -43.79 -0.88
N TYR A 102 29.24 -44.11 -0.28
CA TYR A 102 30.46 -44.44 -1.02
C TYR A 102 30.73 -45.92 -0.85
N LYS A 103 30.73 -46.68 -1.95
CA LYS A 103 30.64 -48.14 -1.93
C LYS A 103 29.39 -48.57 -1.14
N ASP A 104 29.56 -49.26 -0.02
CA ASP A 104 28.44 -49.70 0.85
C ASP A 104 28.41 -48.96 2.18
N GLU A 105 29.26 -47.95 2.37
CA GLU A 105 29.31 -47.16 3.59
C GLU A 105 28.44 -45.90 3.44
N LEU A 106 27.52 -45.70 4.40
CA LEU A 106 26.68 -44.52 4.46
C LEU A 106 27.49 -43.28 4.83
N ILE A 107 27.52 -42.27 3.95
CA ILE A 107 28.20 -41.00 4.20
C ILE A 107 27.29 -40.08 5.00
N VAL A 108 26.05 -39.90 4.53
CA VAL A 108 25.05 -38.97 5.12
C VAL A 108 23.65 -39.40 4.76
N SER A 109 22.70 -39.12 5.66
CA SER A 109 21.27 -39.29 5.43
C SER A 109 20.51 -38.03 5.77
N TYR A 110 19.56 -37.65 4.92
CA TYR A 110 18.64 -36.54 5.08
C TYR A 110 17.21 -37.05 5.07
N GLY A 111 16.40 -36.57 6.03
CA GLY A 111 14.98 -36.89 6.12
C GLY A 111 14.64 -38.11 6.98
N ASP A 112 15.58 -39.00 7.32
CA ASP A 112 15.34 -40.20 8.14
C ASP A 112 14.87 -39.89 9.58
N HIS A 113 15.26 -38.74 10.12
CA HIS A 113 14.91 -38.30 11.47
C HIS A 113 13.54 -37.62 11.55
N LEU A 114 12.94 -37.26 10.41
CA LEU A 114 11.64 -36.62 10.37
C LEU A 114 10.57 -37.69 10.60
N LYS A 115 10.12 -37.82 11.82
CA LYS A 115 9.04 -38.73 12.23
C LYS A 115 7.71 -38.41 11.55
N ARG A 116 7.61 -37.28 10.83
CA ARG A 116 6.47 -36.78 10.09
C ARG A 116 6.89 -36.65 8.64
N HIS A 117 6.14 -37.27 7.75
CA HIS A 117 6.39 -37.36 6.30
C HIS A 117 6.31 -36.01 5.56
N MET A 118 7.01 -34.99 6.10
CA MET A 118 6.94 -33.66 5.53
C MET A 118 8.31 -33.07 5.34
N ILE A 119 8.82 -33.46 4.22
CA ILE A 119 10.04 -32.86 3.74
C ILE A 119 9.61 -31.95 2.58
N GLY A 120 9.63 -30.64 2.79
CA GLY A 120 9.52 -29.67 1.71
C GLY A 120 10.77 -29.69 0.83
N HIS A 121 11.19 -28.54 0.32
CA HIS A 121 12.47 -28.44 -0.36
C HIS A 121 13.62 -28.66 0.62
N LEU A 122 14.45 -29.66 0.34
CA LEU A 122 15.57 -30.10 1.15
C LEU A 122 16.88 -29.71 0.47
N ARG A 123 17.75 -29.03 1.21
CA ARG A 123 19.14 -28.85 0.80
C ARG A 123 19.97 -30.07 1.24
N VAL A 124 20.59 -30.74 0.29
CA VAL A 124 21.48 -31.88 0.52
C VAL A 124 22.92 -31.44 0.33
N THR A 125 23.76 -31.67 1.33
CA THR A 125 25.19 -31.40 1.29
C THR A 125 25.94 -32.67 1.65
N ILE A 126 26.62 -33.28 0.70
CA ILE A 126 27.33 -34.55 0.86
C ILE A 126 28.83 -34.27 0.88
N PRO A 127 29.53 -34.46 1.98
CA PRO A 127 30.98 -34.36 2.00
C PRO A 127 31.58 -35.48 1.13
N VAL A 128 32.49 -35.11 0.23
CA VAL A 128 33.11 -36.05 -0.70
C VAL A 128 34.36 -36.65 -0.07
N PRO A 129 34.39 -37.98 0.19
CA PRO A 129 35.61 -38.66 0.61
C PRO A 129 36.71 -38.57 -0.47
N LYS A 130 37.97 -38.40 -0.09
CA LYS A 130 39.07 -38.30 -1.06
C LYS A 130 39.19 -39.52 -1.96
N GLU A 131 38.88 -40.68 -1.42
CA GLU A 131 38.95 -41.98 -2.09
C GLU A 131 37.84 -42.13 -3.16
N ALA A 132 36.82 -41.28 -3.15
CA ALA A 132 35.71 -41.30 -4.12
C ALA A 132 36.07 -40.71 -5.49
N TYR A 133 37.19 -39.95 -5.58
CA TYR A 133 37.64 -39.42 -6.87
C TYR A 133 38.27 -40.51 -7.74
N GLY A 134 37.69 -40.74 -8.89
CA GLY A 134 37.99 -41.84 -9.80
C GLY A 134 37.06 -43.04 -9.64
N ASP A 135 36.02 -42.88 -8.81
CA ASP A 135 34.93 -43.82 -8.55
C ASP A 135 33.58 -43.08 -8.61
N GLU A 136 32.56 -43.60 -7.97
CA GLU A 136 31.22 -42.95 -7.94
C GLU A 136 30.68 -42.81 -6.51
N ILE A 137 29.81 -41.81 -6.32
CA ILE A 137 28.95 -41.73 -5.15
C ILE A 137 27.54 -42.19 -5.56
N ARG A 138 26.97 -43.06 -4.76
CA ARG A 138 25.61 -43.59 -4.95
C ARG A 138 24.66 -42.88 -4.03
N LEU A 139 23.56 -42.30 -4.62
CA LEU A 139 22.46 -41.73 -3.89
C LEU A 139 21.26 -42.66 -3.96
N GLU A 140 20.67 -42.96 -2.82
CA GLU A 140 19.38 -43.63 -2.73
C GLU A 140 18.32 -42.62 -2.30
N ILE A 141 17.23 -42.53 -3.08
CA ILE A 141 16.16 -41.59 -2.86
C ILE A 141 14.87 -42.38 -2.67
N GLU A 142 14.22 -42.15 -1.53
CA GLU A 142 12.87 -42.66 -1.22
C GLU A 142 11.87 -41.52 -1.32
N PRO A 143 11.09 -41.45 -2.40
CA PRO A 143 10.10 -40.40 -2.58
C PRO A 143 8.93 -40.62 -1.62
N HIS A 144 8.46 -39.53 -0.99
CA HIS A 144 7.27 -39.55 -0.14
C HIS A 144 6.04 -39.01 -0.86
N MET A 145 6.20 -38.62 -2.11
CA MET A 145 5.18 -38.02 -2.93
C MET A 145 5.45 -38.26 -4.39
N THR A 146 4.41 -38.60 -5.16
CA THR A 146 4.48 -38.56 -6.62
C THR A 146 4.35 -37.11 -7.06
N LEU A 147 5.46 -36.52 -7.45
CA LEU A 147 5.57 -35.11 -7.70
C LEU A 147 5.04 -34.67 -9.06
N LEU A 148 4.38 -33.51 -9.03
CA LEU A 148 4.10 -32.69 -10.19
C LEU A 148 5.28 -31.75 -10.53
N GLU A 149 6.30 -31.66 -9.66
CA GLU A 149 7.45 -30.75 -9.79
C GLU A 149 8.76 -31.50 -9.75
N ASP A 150 9.21 -32.11 -10.85
CA ASP A 150 10.53 -32.71 -10.85
C ASP A 150 11.47 -32.23 -11.95
N THR A 151 12.15 -31.15 -11.59
CA THR A 151 13.49 -30.99 -12.09
C THR A 151 14.44 -31.24 -10.91
N PHE A 152 14.96 -32.46 -10.79
CA PHE A 152 16.14 -32.70 -9.98
C PHE A 152 17.25 -31.77 -10.49
N HIS A 153 17.65 -30.82 -9.64
CA HIS A 153 18.73 -29.92 -10.01
C HIS A 153 20.02 -30.72 -10.07
N ALA A 154 20.74 -30.63 -11.18
CA ALA A 154 22.02 -31.30 -11.31
C ALA A 154 22.91 -30.97 -10.10
N PRO A 155 23.47 -31.99 -9.41
CA PRO A 155 24.34 -31.77 -8.27
C PRO A 155 25.54 -30.91 -8.63
N ILE A 156 25.98 -30.09 -7.70
CA ILE A 156 27.09 -29.17 -7.86
C ILE A 156 28.22 -29.61 -6.91
N LEU A 157 29.39 -29.84 -7.46
CA LEU A 157 30.61 -30.09 -6.70
C LEU A 157 31.27 -28.74 -6.39
N MET A 158 31.49 -28.44 -5.11
CA MET A 158 32.02 -27.15 -4.66
C MET A 158 32.87 -27.33 -3.38
N PRO A 159 33.71 -26.33 -2.99
CA PRO A 159 34.40 -26.35 -1.71
C PRO A 159 33.42 -26.52 -0.53
N GLN A 160 33.84 -27.19 0.52
CA GLN A 160 33.00 -27.50 1.69
C GLN A 160 32.82 -26.26 2.61
N THR A 161 32.33 -25.16 2.06
CA THR A 161 31.97 -23.97 2.81
C THR A 161 30.48 -23.73 2.67
N ASP A 162 29.77 -23.57 3.79
CA ASP A 162 28.31 -23.55 3.82
C ASP A 162 27.65 -22.38 3.08
N ASP A 163 28.41 -21.30 2.82
CA ASP A 163 27.85 -20.06 2.34
C ASP A 163 27.73 -19.97 0.80
N ASP A 164 28.47 -20.79 0.07
CA ASP A 164 28.62 -20.62 -1.38
C ASP A 164 27.53 -21.28 -2.25
N PHE A 165 26.71 -22.20 -1.68
CA PHE A 165 25.73 -22.95 -2.48
C PHE A 165 24.70 -22.04 -3.16
N PHE A 166 24.08 -21.11 -2.43
CA PHE A 166 23.08 -20.22 -3.00
C PHE A 166 23.70 -19.17 -3.93
N VAL A 167 24.95 -18.82 -3.71
CA VAL A 167 25.76 -18.01 -4.62
C VAL A 167 26.01 -18.78 -5.91
N ALA A 168 26.44 -20.04 -5.81
CA ALA A 168 26.69 -20.91 -6.95
C ALA A 168 25.46 -21.09 -7.85
N ILE A 169 24.25 -21.19 -7.27
CA ILE A 169 23.00 -21.28 -8.03
C ILE A 169 22.42 -19.91 -8.43
N GLY A 170 23.14 -18.80 -8.16
CA GLY A 170 22.74 -17.45 -8.54
C GLY A 170 21.51 -16.90 -7.80
N GLN A 171 21.24 -17.37 -6.57
CA GLN A 171 20.06 -16.98 -5.78
C GLN A 171 20.33 -15.87 -4.75
N GLU A 172 21.58 -15.46 -4.55
CA GLU A 172 21.96 -14.49 -3.52
C GLU A 172 21.24 -13.14 -3.66
N THR A 173 21.27 -12.55 -4.86
CA THR A 173 20.55 -11.27 -5.13
C THR A 173 19.05 -11.40 -4.95
N SER A 174 18.49 -12.56 -5.30
CA SER A 174 17.07 -12.86 -5.11
C SER A 174 16.72 -12.92 -3.64
N TYR A 175 17.58 -13.54 -2.81
CA TYR A 175 17.39 -13.62 -1.37
C TYR A 175 17.33 -12.23 -0.72
N ALA A 176 18.35 -11.38 -0.95
CA ALA A 176 18.39 -10.03 -0.38
C ALA A 176 17.16 -9.21 -0.78
N MET A 177 16.76 -9.28 -2.04
CA MET A 177 15.56 -8.60 -2.54
C MET A 177 14.29 -9.10 -1.83
N LEU A 178 14.10 -10.41 -1.71
CA LEU A 178 12.91 -11.01 -1.12
C LEU A 178 12.80 -10.73 0.39
N VAL A 179 13.91 -10.79 1.11
CA VAL A 179 13.96 -10.41 2.54
C VAL A 179 13.58 -8.94 2.71
N THR A 180 14.13 -8.07 1.87
CA THR A 180 13.77 -6.64 1.88
C THR A 180 12.28 -6.43 1.65
N ILE A 181 11.68 -7.14 0.68
CA ILE A 181 10.23 -7.07 0.42
C ILE A 181 9.44 -7.54 1.63
N LEU A 182 9.81 -8.66 2.28
CA LEU A 182 9.14 -9.15 3.49
C LEU A 182 9.15 -8.11 4.62
N VAL A 183 10.32 -7.53 4.88
CA VAL A 183 10.48 -6.48 5.91
C VAL A 183 9.61 -5.26 5.57
N CYS A 184 9.67 -4.77 4.34
CA CYS A 184 8.82 -3.66 3.88
C CYS A 184 7.32 -3.96 4.02
N CYS A 185 6.90 -5.19 3.74
CA CYS A 185 5.51 -5.60 3.90
C CYS A 185 5.05 -5.59 5.36
N VAL A 186 5.89 -6.10 6.29
CA VAL A 186 5.59 -6.06 7.73
C VAL A 186 5.44 -4.60 8.21
N PHE A 187 6.40 -3.73 7.87
CA PHE A 187 6.30 -2.30 8.20
C PHE A 187 5.07 -1.65 7.55
N GLY A 188 4.78 -1.95 6.29
CA GLY A 188 3.60 -1.44 5.59
C GLY A 188 2.29 -1.86 6.27
N MET A 189 2.18 -3.12 6.71
CA MET A 189 1.02 -3.60 7.48
C MET A 189 0.87 -2.88 8.82
N LEU A 190 1.97 -2.71 9.56
CA LEU A 190 1.95 -1.99 10.85
C LEU A 190 1.55 -0.52 10.66
N ILE A 191 2.11 0.16 9.67
CA ILE A 191 1.78 1.55 9.34
C ILE A 191 0.29 1.66 8.97
N THR A 192 -0.22 0.78 8.12
CA THR A 192 -1.63 0.83 7.72
C THR A 192 -2.58 0.54 8.87
N LEU A 193 -2.24 -0.37 9.79
CA LEU A 193 -3.01 -0.62 11.01
C LEU A 193 -3.01 0.58 11.97
N PHE A 194 -1.86 1.24 12.13
CA PHE A 194 -1.74 2.44 12.97
C PHE A 194 -2.60 3.59 12.42
N PHE A 195 -2.49 3.87 11.13
CA PHE A 195 -3.24 4.96 10.50
C PHE A 195 -4.71 4.64 10.25
N TYR A 196 -5.11 3.37 10.19
CA TYR A 196 -6.51 2.96 10.08
C TYR A 196 -7.38 3.54 11.21
N ARG A 197 -6.85 3.57 12.43
CA ARG A 197 -7.58 4.12 13.60
C ARG A 197 -7.58 5.64 13.68
N ILE A 198 -6.61 6.32 13.05
CA ILE A 198 -6.40 7.78 13.19
C ILE A 198 -6.99 8.55 12.01
N LEU A 199 -6.91 7.99 10.79
CA LEU A 199 -7.20 8.71 9.54
C LEU A 199 -8.31 8.08 8.71
N ASP A 200 -9.09 7.11 9.24
CA ASP A 200 -10.08 6.33 8.46
C ASP A 200 -9.48 5.75 7.16
N PHE A 201 -8.25 5.30 7.24
CA PHE A 201 -7.54 4.76 6.08
C PHE A 201 -8.22 3.45 5.65
N ALA A 202 -8.46 3.30 4.34
CA ALA A 202 -9.14 2.13 3.82
C ALA A 202 -8.36 0.83 4.12
N PRO A 203 -9.03 -0.26 4.57
CA PRO A 203 -8.39 -1.54 4.90
C PRO A 203 -7.67 -2.20 3.72
N GLU A 204 -7.88 -1.70 2.51
CA GLU A 204 -7.25 -2.15 1.27
C GLU A 204 -5.72 -2.20 1.37
N GLY A 205 -5.10 -1.16 1.97
CA GLY A 205 -3.63 -1.08 2.10
C GLY A 205 -3.03 -2.20 2.94
N TYR A 206 -3.67 -2.57 4.04
CA TYR A 206 -3.26 -3.71 4.85
C TYR A 206 -3.27 -5.02 4.06
N TRP A 207 -4.38 -5.30 3.36
CA TRP A 207 -4.52 -6.52 2.57
C TRP A 207 -3.58 -6.56 1.37
N MET A 208 -3.22 -5.41 0.82
CA MET A 208 -2.21 -5.29 -0.24
C MET A 208 -0.83 -5.76 0.25
N PHE A 209 -0.34 -5.22 1.36
CA PHE A 209 0.94 -5.63 1.93
C PHE A 209 0.92 -7.09 2.38
N PHE A 210 -0.22 -7.56 2.91
CA PHE A 210 -0.36 -8.96 3.32
C PHE A 210 -0.36 -9.92 2.13
N LEU A 211 -0.89 -9.52 0.98
CA LEU A 211 -0.84 -10.30 -0.25
C LEU A 211 0.61 -10.43 -0.77
N ILE A 212 1.36 -9.32 -0.84
CA ILE A 212 2.77 -9.35 -1.26
C ILE A 212 3.60 -10.21 -0.29
N PHE A 213 3.39 -10.04 1.01
CA PHE A 213 4.04 -10.84 2.05
C PHE A 213 3.79 -12.34 1.85
N SER A 214 2.51 -12.72 1.67
CA SER A 214 2.10 -14.12 1.51
C SER A 214 2.75 -14.77 0.29
N MET A 215 2.79 -14.03 -0.82
CA MET A 215 3.40 -14.51 -2.06
C MET A 215 4.92 -14.64 -1.92
N THR A 216 5.56 -13.68 -1.28
CA THR A 216 7.01 -13.71 -1.06
C THR A 216 7.39 -14.86 -0.13
N LEU A 217 6.62 -15.06 0.95
CA LEU A 217 6.81 -16.16 1.90
C LEU A 217 6.68 -17.52 1.20
N TRP A 218 5.61 -17.70 0.42
CA TRP A 218 5.42 -18.91 -0.38
C TRP A 218 6.60 -19.17 -1.32
N TYR A 219 7.03 -18.15 -2.05
CA TYR A 219 8.12 -18.30 -3.01
C TYR A 219 9.46 -18.63 -2.32
N MET A 220 9.76 -17.97 -1.19
CA MET A 220 10.98 -18.26 -0.42
C MET A 220 10.97 -19.68 0.14
N GLY A 221 9.81 -20.17 0.63
CA GLY A 221 9.66 -21.56 1.08
C GLY A 221 9.87 -22.54 -0.08
N ASN A 222 9.15 -22.33 -1.19
CA ASN A 222 9.24 -23.18 -2.39
C ASN A 222 10.64 -23.21 -3.05
N SER A 223 11.42 -22.14 -2.91
CA SER A 223 12.80 -22.07 -3.42
C SER A 223 13.86 -22.49 -2.40
N GLY A 224 13.46 -22.88 -1.18
CA GLY A 224 14.39 -23.25 -0.10
C GLY A 224 15.15 -22.07 0.51
N LEU A 225 14.86 -20.83 0.11
CA LEU A 225 15.56 -19.64 0.58
C LEU A 225 15.28 -19.29 2.05
N ILE A 226 14.19 -19.81 2.62
CA ILE A 226 13.88 -19.68 4.06
C ILE A 226 14.98 -20.32 4.91
N TYR A 227 15.65 -21.35 4.40
CA TYR A 227 16.76 -22.02 5.08
C TYR A 227 17.91 -21.07 5.45
N LEU A 228 18.10 -19.99 4.67
CA LEU A 228 19.10 -18.96 4.97
C LEU A 228 18.70 -18.06 6.15
N LEU A 229 17.39 -17.93 6.43
CA LEU A 229 16.91 -17.19 7.60
C LEU A 229 16.94 -18.07 8.86
N LEU A 230 16.46 -19.28 8.73
CA LEU A 230 16.38 -20.26 9.80
C LEU A 230 16.69 -21.64 9.21
N PRO A 231 17.81 -22.26 9.56
CA PRO A 231 18.22 -23.57 9.04
C PRO A 231 17.37 -24.69 9.67
N SER A 232 16.09 -24.74 9.31
CA SER A 232 15.14 -25.74 9.75
C SER A 232 14.30 -26.21 8.57
N GLU A 233 14.34 -27.49 8.29
CA GLU A 233 13.57 -28.16 7.23
C GLU A 233 12.07 -28.03 7.49
N ASP A 234 11.64 -28.29 8.72
CA ASP A 234 10.24 -28.14 9.14
C ASP A 234 9.73 -26.72 8.96
N PHE A 235 10.53 -25.72 9.33
CA PHE A 235 10.14 -24.32 9.20
C PHE A 235 10.05 -23.91 7.73
N ASN A 236 10.97 -24.36 6.88
CA ASN A 236 10.89 -24.10 5.43
C ASN A 236 9.60 -24.69 4.84
N ALA A 237 9.28 -25.95 5.17
CA ALA A 237 8.08 -26.63 4.71
C ALA A 237 6.80 -25.91 5.21
N VAL A 238 6.74 -25.53 6.48
CA VAL A 238 5.62 -24.74 7.02
C VAL A 238 5.44 -23.43 6.25
N CYS A 239 6.53 -22.67 6.00
CA CYS A 239 6.45 -21.42 5.24
C CYS A 239 5.94 -21.62 3.82
N GLU A 240 6.35 -22.69 3.16
CA GLU A 240 5.89 -23.05 1.82
C GLU A 240 4.38 -23.29 1.78
N TYR A 241 3.89 -24.22 2.59
CA TYR A 241 2.48 -24.63 2.54
C TYR A 241 1.54 -23.58 3.17
N VAL A 242 1.93 -23.02 4.30
CA VAL A 242 1.15 -21.91 4.91
C VAL A 242 1.13 -20.72 3.98
N GLY A 243 2.26 -20.41 3.33
CA GLY A 243 2.34 -19.36 2.32
C GLY A 243 1.32 -19.53 1.20
N MET A 244 1.06 -20.76 0.74
CA MET A 244 0.02 -21.04 -0.27
C MET A 244 -1.38 -20.70 0.23
N TYR A 245 -1.77 -21.10 1.45
CA TYR A 245 -3.07 -20.76 2.02
C TYR A 245 -3.22 -19.27 2.27
N LEU A 246 -2.18 -18.63 2.79
CA LEU A 246 -2.14 -17.17 2.97
C LEU A 246 -2.31 -16.46 1.64
N LEU A 247 -1.62 -16.90 0.59
CA LEU A 247 -1.72 -16.32 -0.76
C LEU A 247 -3.14 -16.42 -1.31
N MET A 248 -3.77 -17.61 -1.23
CA MET A 248 -5.16 -17.79 -1.66
C MET A 248 -6.12 -16.89 -0.90
N GLY A 249 -6.00 -16.87 0.43
CA GLY A 249 -6.87 -16.09 1.30
C GLY A 249 -6.74 -14.58 1.07
N THR A 250 -5.51 -14.09 1.05
CA THR A 250 -5.22 -12.66 0.88
C THR A 250 -5.55 -12.17 -0.52
N ALA A 251 -5.25 -12.94 -1.57
CA ALA A 251 -5.59 -12.60 -2.95
C ALA A 251 -7.10 -12.50 -3.16
N SER A 252 -7.87 -13.44 -2.60
CA SER A 252 -9.33 -13.42 -2.71
C SER A 252 -9.94 -12.23 -1.96
N ILE A 253 -9.49 -11.97 -0.72
CA ILE A 253 -9.98 -10.82 0.06
C ILE A 253 -9.60 -9.52 -0.64
N TYR A 254 -8.35 -9.38 -1.10
CA TYR A 254 -7.90 -8.18 -1.81
C TYR A 254 -8.72 -7.95 -3.08
N SER A 255 -8.93 -8.98 -3.92
CA SER A 255 -9.75 -8.87 -5.12
C SER A 255 -11.19 -8.42 -4.82
N SER A 256 -11.71 -8.70 -3.63
CA SER A 256 -13.03 -8.25 -3.22
C SER A 256 -13.18 -6.73 -3.10
N PHE A 257 -12.08 -5.99 -2.89
CA PHE A 257 -12.10 -4.53 -2.84
C PHE A 257 -12.21 -3.91 -4.25
N GLU A 258 -11.81 -4.64 -5.27
CA GLU A 258 -11.86 -4.20 -6.66
C GLU A 258 -13.21 -4.49 -7.35
N VAL A 259 -14.14 -5.17 -6.66
CA VAL A 259 -15.44 -5.57 -7.22
C VAL A 259 -16.58 -4.87 -6.50
N GLU A 260 -17.47 -4.21 -7.27
CA GLU A 260 -18.68 -3.55 -6.71
C GLU A 260 -19.90 -4.47 -6.62
N ARG A 261 -19.94 -5.61 -7.35
CA ARG A 261 -21.08 -6.54 -7.32
C ARG A 261 -21.19 -7.21 -5.95
N PRO A 262 -22.26 -6.98 -5.16
CA PRO A 262 -22.32 -7.41 -3.75
C PRO A 262 -22.21 -8.93 -3.57
N ARG A 263 -22.78 -9.71 -4.50
CA ARG A 263 -22.74 -11.18 -4.46
C ARG A 263 -21.33 -11.70 -4.69
N VAL A 264 -20.62 -11.16 -5.69
CA VAL A 264 -19.25 -11.55 -6.02
C VAL A 264 -18.30 -11.12 -4.90
N LYS A 265 -18.44 -9.89 -4.40
CA LYS A 265 -17.67 -9.38 -3.26
C LYS A 265 -17.80 -10.29 -2.04
N ARG A 266 -19.03 -10.66 -1.67
CA ARG A 266 -19.29 -11.57 -0.54
C ARG A 266 -18.70 -12.96 -0.78
N TYR A 267 -18.82 -13.49 -1.98
CA TYR A 267 -18.19 -14.76 -2.36
C TYR A 267 -16.68 -14.73 -2.15
N LEU A 268 -15.98 -13.74 -2.72
CA LEU A 268 -14.54 -13.60 -2.58
C LEU A 268 -14.09 -13.44 -1.12
N GLN A 269 -14.82 -12.66 -0.32
CA GLN A 269 -14.52 -12.48 1.11
C GLN A 269 -14.72 -13.78 1.91
N THR A 270 -15.81 -14.48 1.65
CA THR A 270 -16.10 -15.75 2.35
C THR A 270 -15.08 -16.82 1.98
N PHE A 271 -14.77 -16.93 0.69
CA PHE A 271 -13.77 -17.86 0.19
C PHE A 271 -12.38 -17.56 0.78
N GLY A 272 -11.98 -16.28 0.78
CA GLY A 272 -10.69 -15.88 1.33
C GLY A 272 -10.58 -16.19 2.84
N LYS A 273 -11.61 -15.88 3.62
CA LYS A 273 -11.67 -16.24 5.04
C LYS A 273 -11.61 -17.76 5.26
N PHE A 274 -12.32 -18.52 4.42
CA PHE A 274 -12.28 -19.98 4.45
C PHE A 274 -10.86 -20.50 4.20
N ALA A 275 -10.16 -20.02 3.16
CA ALA A 275 -8.80 -20.40 2.87
C ALA A 275 -7.83 -20.09 4.02
N LEU A 276 -7.93 -18.89 4.64
CA LEU A 276 -7.13 -18.54 5.82
C LEU A 276 -7.42 -19.45 7.01
N THR A 277 -8.70 -19.79 7.25
CA THR A 277 -9.09 -20.67 8.34
C THR A 277 -8.54 -22.09 8.11
N VAL A 278 -8.65 -22.62 6.89
CA VAL A 278 -8.08 -23.92 6.54
C VAL A 278 -6.55 -23.90 6.74
N GLY A 279 -5.86 -22.83 6.33
CA GLY A 279 -4.44 -22.69 6.56
C GLY A 279 -4.06 -22.77 8.04
N ILE A 280 -4.79 -22.07 8.92
CA ILE A 280 -4.59 -22.14 10.38
C ILE A 280 -4.83 -23.55 10.91
N LEU A 281 -5.93 -24.17 10.52
CA LEU A 281 -6.27 -25.55 10.95
C LEU A 281 -5.19 -26.54 10.49
N THR A 282 -4.68 -26.38 9.27
CA THR A 282 -3.62 -27.23 8.73
C THR A 282 -2.36 -27.16 9.59
N VAL A 283 -1.95 -25.94 10.03
CA VAL A 283 -0.84 -25.77 10.95
C VAL A 283 -1.10 -26.45 12.30
N ILE A 284 -2.30 -26.28 12.84
CA ILE A 284 -2.67 -26.89 14.12
C ILE A 284 -2.59 -28.41 14.02
N PHE A 285 -3.15 -29.00 12.97
CA PHE A 285 -3.08 -30.46 12.75
C PHE A 285 -1.66 -30.96 12.51
N TYR A 286 -0.82 -30.16 11.86
CA TYR A 286 0.59 -30.48 11.68
C TYR A 286 1.37 -30.52 13.01
N VAL A 287 1.09 -29.59 13.91
CA VAL A 287 1.77 -29.53 15.23
C VAL A 287 1.27 -30.63 16.16
N LEU A 288 0.01 -31.03 16.05
CA LEU A 288 -0.57 -32.11 16.85
C LEU A 288 -0.01 -33.50 16.43
N PRO A 289 0.08 -34.47 17.33
CA PRO A 289 0.55 -35.83 17.01
C PRO A 289 -0.51 -36.63 16.23
N SER A 290 -1.05 -36.07 15.15
CA SER A 290 -2.17 -36.61 14.37
C SER A 290 -1.74 -37.49 13.19
N GLY A 291 -0.45 -37.57 12.88
CA GLY A 291 0.04 -38.21 11.65
C GLY A 291 -0.32 -37.46 10.35
N TYR A 292 -0.99 -36.31 10.47
CA TYR A 292 -1.41 -35.47 9.34
C TYR A 292 -0.19 -34.81 8.67
N THR A 293 -0.16 -34.87 7.33
CA THR A 293 0.87 -34.22 6.52
C THR A 293 0.23 -33.24 5.54
N PHE A 294 0.92 -32.15 5.21
CA PHE A 294 0.43 -31.19 4.19
C PHE A 294 0.36 -31.82 2.80
N VAL A 295 1.20 -32.82 2.57
CA VAL A 295 1.33 -33.52 1.28
C VAL A 295 0.03 -34.25 0.91
N ASP A 296 -0.68 -34.83 1.88
CA ASP A 296 -1.92 -35.58 1.65
C ASP A 296 -3.00 -34.74 0.97
N HIS A 297 -2.94 -33.43 1.13
CA HIS A 297 -3.93 -32.50 0.61
C HIS A 297 -3.40 -31.57 -0.49
N LEU A 298 -2.13 -31.69 -0.88
CA LEU A 298 -1.50 -30.79 -1.83
C LEU A 298 -2.23 -30.74 -3.17
N ARG A 299 -2.65 -31.87 -3.72
CA ARG A 299 -3.37 -31.93 -5.01
C ARG A 299 -4.70 -31.18 -4.93
N TRP A 300 -5.44 -31.34 -3.84
CA TRP A 300 -6.69 -30.62 -3.63
C TRP A 300 -6.45 -29.13 -3.45
N MET A 301 -5.38 -28.75 -2.76
CA MET A 301 -4.99 -27.38 -2.56
C MET A 301 -4.60 -26.71 -3.88
N GLN A 302 -3.83 -27.37 -4.75
CA GLN A 302 -3.46 -26.88 -6.08
C GLN A 302 -4.69 -26.71 -6.97
N ALA A 303 -5.61 -27.69 -6.99
CA ALA A 303 -6.87 -27.59 -7.72
C ALA A 303 -7.72 -26.41 -7.23
N PHE A 304 -7.79 -26.22 -5.92
CA PHE A 304 -8.49 -25.11 -5.30
C PHE A 304 -7.86 -23.74 -5.65
N GLN A 305 -6.54 -23.67 -5.71
CA GLN A 305 -5.79 -22.50 -6.13
C GLN A 305 -6.10 -22.12 -7.59
N ILE A 306 -6.15 -23.08 -8.50
CA ILE A 306 -6.53 -22.85 -9.89
C ILE A 306 -7.95 -22.27 -9.99
N VAL A 307 -8.91 -22.86 -9.28
CA VAL A 307 -10.28 -22.35 -9.24
C VAL A 307 -10.33 -20.93 -8.71
N MET A 308 -9.55 -20.62 -7.68
CA MET A 308 -9.45 -19.28 -7.12
C MET A 308 -8.89 -18.28 -8.12
N VAL A 309 -7.77 -18.60 -8.81
CA VAL A 309 -7.16 -17.70 -9.79
C VAL A 309 -8.11 -17.44 -10.96
N ILE A 310 -8.82 -18.46 -11.45
CA ILE A 310 -9.83 -18.31 -12.50
C ILE A 310 -10.99 -17.43 -12.02
N SER A 311 -11.48 -17.64 -10.78
CA SER A 311 -12.55 -16.85 -10.19
C SER A 311 -12.15 -15.38 -10.00
N ALA A 312 -10.92 -15.14 -9.53
CA ALA A 312 -10.36 -13.80 -9.38
C ALA A 312 -10.22 -13.11 -10.76
N LEU A 313 -9.67 -13.81 -11.75
CA LEU A 313 -9.52 -13.29 -13.11
C LEU A 313 -10.88 -12.91 -13.70
N PHE A 314 -11.88 -13.79 -13.62
CA PHE A 314 -13.23 -13.50 -14.07
C PHE A 314 -13.84 -12.28 -13.36
N SER A 315 -13.65 -12.18 -12.05
CA SER A 315 -14.14 -11.06 -11.25
C SER A 315 -13.48 -9.73 -11.63
N LEU A 316 -12.18 -9.76 -11.97
CA LEU A 316 -11.41 -8.58 -12.40
C LEU A 316 -11.74 -8.16 -13.85
N LEU A 317 -12.07 -9.11 -14.73
CA LEU A 317 -12.52 -8.82 -16.08
C LEU A 317 -13.92 -8.17 -16.11
N PHE A 318 -14.78 -8.55 -15.15
CA PHE A 318 -16.15 -8.05 -15.05
C PHE A 318 -16.44 -7.43 -13.66
N PRO A 319 -15.72 -6.38 -13.23
CA PRO A 319 -15.77 -5.89 -11.85
C PRO A 319 -17.11 -5.23 -11.48
N GLY A 320 -17.92 -4.81 -12.47
CA GLY A 320 -19.12 -4.02 -12.24
C GLY A 320 -18.85 -2.58 -11.75
N LYS A 321 -17.58 -2.23 -11.53
CA LYS A 321 -17.11 -0.93 -11.04
C LYS A 321 -16.90 0.00 -12.23
N LYS A 322 -17.40 1.24 -12.12
CA LYS A 322 -17.00 2.29 -13.05
C LYS A 322 -15.57 2.72 -12.70
N ILE A 323 -14.63 2.41 -13.59
CA ILE A 323 -13.26 2.88 -13.46
C ILE A 323 -13.27 4.40 -13.55
N LYS A 324 -12.87 5.08 -12.48
CA LYS A 324 -12.95 6.54 -12.35
C LYS A 324 -11.57 7.22 -12.41
N THR A 325 -10.55 6.54 -11.97
CA THR A 325 -9.21 7.12 -11.82
C THR A 325 -8.15 6.31 -12.58
N THR A 326 -7.01 6.95 -12.86
CA THR A 326 -5.83 6.29 -13.42
C THR A 326 -5.33 5.15 -12.53
N SER A 327 -5.41 5.32 -11.22
CA SER A 327 -5.08 4.30 -10.23
C SER A 327 -5.94 3.04 -10.40
N ASP A 328 -7.27 3.19 -10.61
CA ASP A 328 -8.20 2.07 -10.82
C ASP A 328 -7.82 1.25 -12.08
N TYR A 329 -7.43 1.95 -13.18
CA TYR A 329 -6.98 1.28 -14.41
C TYR A 329 -5.71 0.47 -14.19
N ILE A 330 -4.69 1.08 -13.56
CA ILE A 330 -3.42 0.41 -13.27
C ILE A 330 -3.65 -0.81 -12.40
N MET A 331 -4.46 -0.67 -11.34
CA MET A 331 -4.75 -1.77 -10.43
C MET A 331 -5.47 -2.92 -11.13
N GLN A 332 -6.50 -2.64 -11.89
CA GLN A 332 -7.26 -3.67 -12.61
C GLN A 332 -6.39 -4.44 -13.59
N TRP A 333 -5.67 -3.75 -14.47
CA TRP A 333 -4.81 -4.41 -15.46
C TRP A 333 -3.62 -5.11 -14.81
N GLY A 334 -3.02 -4.51 -13.78
CA GLY A 334 -1.95 -5.15 -13.03
C GLY A 334 -2.37 -6.45 -12.39
N LEU A 335 -3.54 -6.48 -11.73
CA LEU A 335 -4.08 -7.71 -11.14
C LEU A 335 -4.44 -8.76 -12.19
N ILE A 336 -4.94 -8.35 -13.36
CA ILE A 336 -5.18 -9.27 -14.49
C ILE A 336 -3.85 -9.89 -14.93
N PHE A 337 -2.77 -9.10 -15.10
CA PHE A 337 -1.45 -9.63 -15.42
C PHE A 337 -0.94 -10.58 -14.35
N VAL A 338 -1.05 -10.20 -13.07
CA VAL A 338 -0.68 -11.07 -11.94
C VAL A 338 -1.43 -12.40 -12.00
N ALA A 339 -2.73 -12.39 -12.26
CA ALA A 339 -3.54 -13.60 -12.36
C ALA A 339 -3.14 -14.48 -13.58
N LEU A 340 -2.87 -13.86 -14.73
CA LEU A 340 -2.39 -14.58 -15.92
C LEU A 340 -1.03 -15.24 -15.70
N PHE A 341 -0.08 -14.52 -15.09
CA PHE A 341 1.21 -15.09 -14.73
C PHE A 341 1.10 -16.18 -13.67
N GLY A 342 0.16 -16.05 -12.72
CA GLY A 342 -0.15 -17.09 -11.76
C GLY A 342 -0.67 -18.37 -12.44
N LEU A 343 -1.56 -18.24 -13.43
CA LEU A 343 -2.00 -19.38 -14.24
C LEU A 343 -0.84 -20.00 -15.04
N LEU A 344 0.04 -19.16 -15.59
CA LEU A 344 1.20 -19.63 -16.33
C LEU A 344 2.14 -20.45 -15.43
N GLU A 345 2.38 -19.99 -14.19
CA GLU A 345 3.18 -20.72 -13.20
C GLU A 345 2.52 -22.05 -12.82
N GLN A 346 1.22 -22.09 -12.56
CA GLN A 346 0.50 -23.34 -12.27
C GLN A 346 0.55 -24.32 -13.46
N THR A 347 0.38 -23.78 -14.68
CA THR A 347 0.50 -24.60 -15.90
C THR A 347 1.91 -25.16 -16.05
N ARG A 348 2.94 -24.37 -15.75
CA ARG A 348 4.33 -24.81 -15.77
C ARG A 348 4.56 -25.96 -14.79
N ILE A 349 4.08 -25.82 -13.54
CA ILE A 349 4.22 -26.84 -12.52
C ILE A 349 3.60 -28.18 -12.99
N ILE A 350 2.37 -28.11 -13.53
CA ILE A 350 1.70 -29.31 -14.05
C ILE A 350 2.41 -29.88 -15.27
N ALA A 351 2.85 -29.02 -16.20
CA ALA A 351 3.52 -29.44 -17.42
C ALA A 351 4.92 -30.02 -17.15
N ALA A 352 5.65 -29.46 -16.18
CA ALA A 352 6.99 -29.92 -15.82
C ALA A 352 7.01 -31.41 -15.48
N ALA A 353 5.99 -31.90 -14.79
CA ALA A 353 5.85 -33.33 -14.47
C ALA A 353 5.67 -34.26 -15.68
N SER A 354 5.25 -33.71 -16.82
CA SER A 354 4.95 -34.46 -18.05
C SER A 354 6.01 -34.30 -19.14
N ILE A 355 6.95 -33.35 -18.95
CA ILE A 355 7.97 -33.03 -19.96
C ILE A 355 9.16 -33.96 -19.80
N THR A 356 9.42 -34.73 -20.82
CA THR A 356 10.58 -35.65 -20.94
C THR A 356 11.67 -35.05 -21.82
N GLU A 357 12.84 -35.65 -21.83
CA GLU A 357 13.97 -35.30 -22.72
C GLU A 357 13.60 -35.25 -24.23
N ARG A 358 12.57 -35.99 -24.61
CA ARG A 358 12.07 -36.03 -26.02
C ARG A 358 11.16 -34.86 -26.34
N ALA A 359 10.80 -34.04 -25.35
CA ALA A 359 9.95 -32.86 -25.58
C ALA A 359 10.73 -31.77 -26.37
N PRO A 360 10.05 -30.92 -27.16
CA PRO A 360 10.68 -29.79 -27.80
C PRO A 360 11.45 -28.89 -26.82
N LEU A 361 12.60 -28.36 -27.25
CA LEU A 361 13.50 -27.55 -26.43
C LEU A 361 12.78 -26.37 -25.74
N ILE A 362 11.79 -25.78 -26.42
CA ILE A 362 10.99 -24.69 -25.86
C ILE A 362 10.17 -25.12 -24.64
N LEU A 363 9.63 -26.35 -24.66
CA LEU A 363 8.87 -26.88 -23.52
C LEU A 363 9.80 -27.25 -22.38
N GLN A 364 10.98 -27.81 -22.66
CA GLN A 364 12.00 -28.07 -21.65
C GLN A 364 12.49 -26.76 -21.00
N TRP A 365 12.72 -25.73 -21.81
CA TRP A 365 13.05 -24.40 -21.32
C TRP A 365 11.92 -23.83 -20.44
N PHE A 366 10.65 -23.91 -20.91
CA PHE A 366 9.49 -23.43 -20.15
C PHE A 366 9.37 -24.11 -18.80
N ALA A 367 9.56 -25.43 -18.73
CA ALA A 367 9.52 -26.19 -17.48
C ALA A 367 10.57 -25.74 -16.45
N LYS A 368 11.73 -25.29 -16.94
CA LYS A 368 12.84 -24.81 -16.08
C LYS A 368 12.67 -23.39 -15.58
N GLN A 369 11.74 -22.60 -16.17
CA GLN A 369 11.55 -21.20 -15.75
C GLN A 369 10.70 -21.11 -14.48
N ARG A 370 11.04 -20.18 -13.59
CA ARG A 370 10.24 -19.84 -12.40
C ARG A 370 9.64 -18.46 -12.55
N PHE A 371 8.38 -18.39 -12.98
CA PHE A 371 7.67 -17.14 -13.22
C PHE A 371 7.30 -16.38 -11.94
N ALA A 372 7.36 -17.06 -10.79
CA ALA A 372 7.00 -16.47 -9.50
C ALA A 372 7.81 -15.22 -9.14
N LYS A 373 9.11 -15.14 -9.50
CA LYS A 373 9.93 -13.94 -9.29
C LYS A 373 9.37 -12.72 -10.04
N VAL A 374 9.03 -12.92 -11.31
CA VAL A 374 8.44 -11.86 -12.16
C VAL A 374 7.09 -11.44 -11.60
N LEU A 375 6.31 -12.40 -11.15
CA LEU A 375 5.01 -12.17 -10.57
C LEU A 375 5.10 -11.26 -9.33
N ILE A 376 6.05 -11.51 -8.41
CA ILE A 376 6.29 -10.67 -7.23
C ILE A 376 6.68 -9.25 -7.65
N LEU A 377 7.62 -9.11 -8.59
CA LEU A 377 8.07 -7.80 -9.08
C LEU A 377 6.94 -7.01 -9.75
N LEU A 378 6.15 -7.66 -10.61
CA LEU A 378 4.99 -7.05 -11.26
C LEU A 378 3.94 -6.62 -10.24
N MET A 379 3.72 -7.43 -9.21
CA MET A 379 2.77 -7.11 -8.15
C MET A 379 3.23 -5.90 -7.34
N VAL A 380 4.49 -5.87 -6.91
CA VAL A 380 5.08 -4.73 -6.20
C VAL A 380 5.01 -3.46 -7.05
N PHE A 381 5.39 -3.57 -8.33
CA PHE A 381 5.33 -2.44 -9.27
C PHE A 381 3.91 -1.93 -9.49
N THR A 382 2.95 -2.83 -9.69
CA THR A 382 1.52 -2.50 -9.85
C THR A 382 0.99 -1.74 -8.64
N PHE A 383 1.24 -2.28 -7.45
CA PHE A 383 0.75 -1.67 -6.21
C PHE A 383 1.41 -0.33 -5.92
N ALA A 384 2.73 -0.24 -6.07
CA ALA A 384 3.46 1.01 -5.86
C ALA A 384 2.96 2.11 -6.81
N THR A 385 2.82 1.78 -8.10
CA THR A 385 2.36 2.73 -9.12
C THR A 385 0.90 3.13 -8.89
N SER A 386 0.01 2.18 -8.63
CA SER A 386 -1.40 2.47 -8.36
C SER A 386 -1.57 3.32 -7.10
N TYR A 387 -0.85 2.99 -6.02
CA TYR A 387 -0.89 3.74 -4.78
C TYR A 387 -0.37 5.18 -4.94
N PHE A 388 0.70 5.36 -5.70
CA PHE A 388 1.24 6.68 -6.03
C PHE A 388 0.17 7.56 -6.72
N PHE A 389 -0.49 7.05 -7.74
CA PHE A 389 -1.55 7.80 -8.43
C PHE A 389 -2.78 8.05 -7.55
N LYS A 390 -3.13 7.09 -6.67
CA LYS A 390 -4.23 7.27 -5.70
C LYS A 390 -3.92 8.40 -4.72
N MET A 391 -2.69 8.45 -4.20
CA MET A 391 -2.24 9.53 -3.31
C MET A 391 -2.20 10.88 -4.00
N ALA A 392 -1.64 10.95 -5.21
CA ALA A 392 -1.63 12.17 -6.01
C ALA A 392 -3.04 12.72 -6.25
N PHE A 393 -4.00 11.84 -6.56
CA PHE A 393 -5.40 12.22 -6.74
C PHE A 393 -6.03 12.75 -5.44
N ILE A 394 -5.79 12.09 -4.30
CA ILE A 394 -6.32 12.53 -2.99
C ILE A 394 -5.76 13.91 -2.62
N VAL A 395 -4.45 14.12 -2.79
CA VAL A 395 -3.80 15.40 -2.50
C VAL A 395 -4.38 16.50 -3.40
N GLN A 396 -4.49 16.25 -4.71
CA GLN A 396 -5.08 17.23 -5.64
C GLN A 396 -6.51 17.58 -5.24
N LYS A 397 -7.36 16.59 -4.97
CA LYS A 397 -8.75 16.82 -4.55
C LYS A 397 -8.83 17.62 -3.24
N THR A 398 -7.99 17.33 -2.27
CA THR A 398 -7.94 18.07 -1.00
C THR A 398 -7.53 19.52 -1.21
N LEU A 399 -6.57 19.78 -2.10
CA LEU A 399 -6.17 21.15 -2.47
C LEU A 399 -7.29 21.90 -3.20
N GLU A 400 -7.96 21.24 -4.14
CA GLU A 400 -9.14 21.82 -4.84
C GLU A 400 -10.27 22.15 -3.85
N GLU A 401 -10.58 21.25 -2.91
CA GLU A 401 -11.59 21.51 -1.89
C GLU A 401 -11.22 22.68 -0.96
N LYS A 402 -9.94 22.78 -0.56
CA LYS A 402 -9.44 23.91 0.22
C LYS A 402 -9.53 25.22 -0.56
N HIS A 403 -9.16 25.18 -1.84
CA HIS A 403 -9.23 26.35 -2.71
C HIS A 403 -10.68 26.80 -2.92
N LEU A 404 -11.61 25.88 -3.20
CA LEU A 404 -13.03 26.16 -3.31
C LEU A 404 -13.61 26.74 -2.02
N LYS A 405 -13.23 26.20 -0.85
CA LYS A 405 -13.63 26.75 0.45
C LYS A 405 -13.09 28.17 0.65
N MET A 406 -11.84 28.42 0.26
CA MET A 406 -11.25 29.77 0.34
C MET A 406 -12.03 30.74 -0.54
N LEU A 407 -12.30 30.41 -1.80
CA LEU A 407 -13.07 31.24 -2.72
C LEU A 407 -14.50 31.46 -2.24
N ALA A 408 -15.14 30.46 -1.63
CA ALA A 408 -16.53 30.56 -1.17
C ALA A 408 -16.69 31.37 0.12
N TYR A 409 -15.66 31.44 0.99
CA TYR A 409 -15.80 31.99 2.35
C TYR A 409 -14.86 33.15 2.67
N THR A 410 -13.94 33.53 1.78
CA THR A 410 -13.00 34.63 2.00
C THR A 410 -13.34 35.82 1.10
N ASP A 411 -13.23 37.03 1.59
CA ASP A 411 -13.29 38.25 0.81
C ASP A 411 -11.97 38.52 0.11
N ASN A 412 -11.98 38.68 -1.21
CA ASN A 412 -10.77 38.78 -2.02
C ASN A 412 -9.94 40.04 -1.75
N LEU A 413 -10.58 41.13 -1.33
CA LEU A 413 -9.90 42.41 -1.08
C LEU A 413 -9.23 42.42 0.28
N THR A 414 -9.89 41.85 1.30
CA THR A 414 -9.49 41.97 2.71
C THR A 414 -8.87 40.74 3.31
N ALA A 415 -9.03 39.58 2.65
CA ALA A 415 -8.65 38.26 3.19
C ALA A 415 -9.28 37.92 4.56
N LEU A 416 -10.32 38.63 4.96
CA LEU A 416 -11.23 38.26 6.05
C LEU A 416 -12.35 37.35 5.52
N GLY A 417 -13.22 36.86 6.40
CA GLY A 417 -14.42 36.15 5.99
C GLY A 417 -15.33 37.06 5.12
N ASN A 418 -15.96 36.48 4.11
CA ASN A 418 -16.99 37.19 3.35
C ASN A 418 -18.36 37.05 4.04
N ARG A 419 -19.40 37.66 3.44
CA ARG A 419 -20.77 37.62 3.96
C ARG A 419 -21.30 36.20 4.16
N GLN A 420 -20.96 35.23 3.28
CA GLN A 420 -21.38 33.84 3.44
C GLN A 420 -20.67 33.16 4.64
N TYR A 421 -19.40 33.48 4.85
CA TYR A 421 -18.67 33.01 6.04
C TYR A 421 -19.32 33.53 7.32
N LEU A 422 -19.63 34.84 7.38
CA LEU A 422 -20.30 35.45 8.52
C LEU A 422 -21.63 34.76 8.81
N GLN A 423 -22.50 34.62 7.79
CA GLN A 423 -23.81 33.99 7.97
C GLN A 423 -23.65 32.57 8.55
N ARG A 424 -22.79 31.75 7.95
CA ARG A 424 -22.57 30.39 8.43
C ARG A 424 -22.06 30.33 9.89
N LYS A 425 -21.19 31.26 10.26
CA LYS A 425 -20.66 31.32 11.64
C LYS A 425 -21.71 31.78 12.64
N LEU A 426 -22.58 32.68 12.25
CA LEU A 426 -23.71 33.16 13.06
C LEU A 426 -24.77 32.08 13.25
N ASP A 427 -25.13 31.36 12.17
CA ASP A 427 -26.04 30.21 12.26
C ASP A 427 -25.48 29.15 13.26
N MET A 428 -24.15 28.91 13.24
CA MET A 428 -23.51 28.00 14.19
C MET A 428 -23.57 28.49 15.64
N LEU A 429 -23.61 29.80 15.91
CA LEU A 429 -23.82 30.33 17.27
C LEU A 429 -25.23 30.03 17.74
N ASP A 430 -26.23 30.26 16.87
CA ASP A 430 -27.64 30.00 17.17
C ASP A 430 -27.90 28.49 17.36
N ASP A 431 -27.39 27.62 16.49
CA ASP A 431 -27.53 26.17 16.57
C ASP A 431 -26.90 25.58 17.84
N ASN A 432 -25.71 26.08 18.22
CA ASN A 432 -24.99 25.62 19.42
C ASN A 432 -25.47 26.34 20.70
N ARG A 433 -26.46 27.22 20.62
CA ARG A 433 -26.98 28.03 21.73
C ARG A 433 -25.85 28.71 22.52
N LYS A 434 -24.90 29.32 21.81
CA LYS A 434 -23.80 30.03 22.45
C LYS A 434 -24.28 31.39 22.92
N GLU A 435 -24.12 31.68 24.23
CA GLU A 435 -24.67 32.85 24.86
C GLU A 435 -23.60 33.87 25.31
N ASP A 436 -22.36 33.43 25.48
CA ASP A 436 -21.26 34.31 25.92
C ASP A 436 -20.46 34.82 24.70
N TYR A 437 -21.06 35.79 24.00
CA TYR A 437 -20.38 36.51 22.91
C TYR A 437 -20.90 37.94 22.77
N ALA A 438 -20.11 38.76 22.10
CA ALA A 438 -20.47 40.09 21.67
C ALA A 438 -20.20 40.31 20.19
N VAL A 439 -20.94 41.22 19.57
CA VAL A 439 -20.78 41.63 18.18
C VAL A 439 -20.26 43.06 18.15
N ILE A 440 -19.26 43.31 17.31
CA ILE A 440 -18.79 44.64 16.92
C ILE A 440 -19.18 44.81 15.47
N PHE A 441 -20.05 45.76 15.19
CA PHE A 441 -20.39 46.22 13.83
C PHE A 441 -19.52 47.43 13.50
N ILE A 442 -18.84 47.40 12.35
CA ILE A 442 -17.84 48.38 11.96
C ILE A 442 -18.17 48.92 10.58
N ASP A 443 -18.16 50.24 10.42
CA ASP A 443 -18.34 50.95 9.16
C ASP A 443 -17.13 51.85 8.89
N VAL A 444 -16.61 51.82 7.67
CA VAL A 444 -15.48 52.64 7.25
C VAL A 444 -15.96 54.04 6.84
N ASN A 445 -15.60 55.04 7.61
CA ASN A 445 -16.01 56.43 7.32
C ASN A 445 -15.33 56.95 6.05
N ASP A 446 -16.06 57.84 5.35
CA ASP A 446 -15.59 58.65 4.22
C ASP A 446 -15.03 57.85 3.02
N LEU A 447 -15.39 56.55 2.88
CA LEU A 447 -14.94 55.69 1.78
C LEU A 447 -15.37 56.29 0.40
N LYS A 448 -16.60 56.78 0.30
CA LYS A 448 -17.08 57.39 -0.94
C LYS A 448 -16.26 58.65 -1.30
N VAL A 449 -15.98 59.50 -0.30
CA VAL A 449 -15.17 60.73 -0.51
C VAL A 449 -13.75 60.35 -0.93
N THR A 450 -13.18 59.32 -0.31
CA THR A 450 -11.85 58.81 -0.68
C THR A 450 -11.83 58.30 -2.12
N ASN A 451 -12.84 57.54 -2.54
CA ASN A 451 -12.99 57.06 -3.92
C ASN A 451 -13.15 58.24 -4.92
N ASP A 452 -13.99 59.21 -4.61
CA ASP A 452 -14.30 60.33 -5.50
C ASP A 452 -13.09 61.29 -5.69
N ILE A 453 -12.26 61.47 -4.65
CA ILE A 453 -11.11 62.39 -4.69
C ILE A 453 -9.82 61.69 -5.14
N PHE A 454 -9.54 60.48 -4.65
CA PHE A 454 -8.25 59.81 -4.83
C PHE A 454 -8.32 58.57 -5.75
N GLY A 455 -9.54 58.14 -6.13
CA GLY A 455 -9.75 56.95 -6.95
C GLY A 455 -9.98 55.67 -6.14
N HIS A 456 -10.53 54.65 -6.81
CA HIS A 456 -10.94 53.38 -6.19
C HIS A 456 -9.76 52.61 -5.56
N ASP A 457 -8.55 52.72 -6.10
CA ASP A 457 -7.38 52.04 -5.54
C ASP A 457 -7.07 52.52 -4.11
N TYR A 458 -7.32 53.79 -3.82
CA TYR A 458 -7.15 54.36 -2.47
C TYR A 458 -8.28 53.97 -1.54
N GLY A 459 -9.51 53.82 -2.06
CA GLY A 459 -10.60 53.26 -1.30
C GLY A 459 -10.40 51.80 -0.91
N ASP A 460 -9.90 51.02 -1.85
CA ASP A 460 -9.52 49.61 -1.60
C ASP A 460 -8.40 49.54 -0.56
N LYS A 461 -7.41 50.43 -0.62
CA LYS A 461 -6.36 50.54 0.39
C LYS A 461 -6.92 50.89 1.78
N LEU A 462 -7.88 51.83 1.86
CA LEU A 462 -8.57 52.17 3.12
C LEU A 462 -9.29 50.97 3.72
N ILE A 463 -10.01 50.20 2.90
CA ILE A 463 -10.69 48.96 3.32
C ILE A 463 -9.68 47.91 3.81
N GLN A 464 -8.58 47.74 3.11
CA GLN A 464 -7.51 46.79 3.49
C GLN A 464 -6.85 47.20 4.83
N MET A 465 -6.59 48.47 5.07
CA MET A 465 -6.08 48.97 6.34
C MET A 465 -7.01 48.63 7.52
N VAL A 466 -8.33 48.83 7.34
CA VAL A 466 -9.30 48.45 8.36
C VAL A 466 -9.33 46.95 8.57
N ALA A 467 -9.29 46.18 7.52
CA ALA A 467 -9.26 44.69 7.61
C ALA A 467 -8.02 44.17 8.36
N ILE A 468 -6.84 44.75 8.10
CA ILE A 468 -5.60 44.40 8.82
C ILE A 468 -5.74 44.76 10.30
N ALA A 469 -6.25 45.95 10.63
CA ALA A 469 -6.46 46.39 12.00
C ALA A 469 -7.40 45.44 12.79
N ILE A 470 -8.49 44.99 12.13
CA ILE A 470 -9.41 44.00 12.70
C ILE A 470 -8.68 42.65 12.90
N LYS A 471 -8.01 42.15 11.87
CA LYS A 471 -7.33 40.86 11.89
C LYS A 471 -6.30 40.75 13.01
N ASP A 472 -5.51 41.80 13.18
CA ASP A 472 -4.49 41.84 14.24
C ASP A 472 -5.10 41.97 15.64
N ALA A 473 -6.20 42.70 15.80
CA ALA A 473 -6.89 42.84 17.09
C ALA A 473 -7.51 41.51 17.58
N ILE A 474 -7.97 40.65 16.66
CA ILE A 474 -8.59 39.36 17.01
C ILE A 474 -7.62 38.19 17.05
N ARG A 475 -6.33 38.40 16.75
CA ARG A 475 -5.33 37.34 16.59
C ARG A 475 -5.21 36.43 17.80
N ASN A 476 -5.32 37.00 19.00
CA ASN A 476 -5.15 36.30 20.26
C ASN A 476 -6.48 36.08 21.00
N ALA A 477 -7.61 36.32 20.34
CA ALA A 477 -8.95 36.17 20.91
C ALA A 477 -9.70 35.00 20.24
N THR A 478 -10.64 34.40 21.00
CA THR A 478 -11.61 33.49 20.37
C THR A 478 -12.66 34.34 19.65
N ALA A 479 -12.30 34.75 18.44
CA ALA A 479 -13.09 35.68 17.64
C ALA A 479 -13.07 35.30 16.15
N PHE A 480 -14.05 35.79 15.41
CA PHE A 480 -14.05 35.76 13.97
C PHE A 480 -14.56 37.09 13.40
N ALA A 481 -14.08 37.44 12.22
CA ALA A 481 -14.50 38.64 11.54
C ALA A 481 -14.68 38.41 10.06
N GLY A 482 -15.50 39.26 9.44
CA GLY A 482 -15.72 39.24 8.02
C GLY A 482 -16.26 40.59 7.48
N ARG A 483 -16.15 40.76 6.16
CA ARG A 483 -16.73 41.88 5.43
C ARG A 483 -18.16 41.55 5.06
N ASN A 484 -19.12 42.34 5.57
CA ASN A 484 -20.53 42.13 5.32
C ASN A 484 -20.97 42.72 3.95
N GLY A 485 -20.32 43.80 3.53
CA GLY A 485 -20.54 44.45 2.24
C GLY A 485 -19.76 45.77 2.18
N GLY A 486 -19.49 46.30 1.01
CA GLY A 486 -18.92 47.64 0.81
C GLY A 486 -17.86 48.05 1.84
N ASP A 487 -18.28 48.88 2.79
CA ASP A 487 -17.56 49.48 3.89
C ASP A 487 -17.85 48.85 5.27
N GLU A 488 -18.70 47.81 5.31
CA GLU A 488 -19.18 47.20 6.55
C GLU A 488 -18.40 45.92 6.92
N PHE A 489 -18.02 45.83 8.20
CA PHE A 489 -17.41 44.63 8.79
C PHE A 489 -18.17 44.22 10.05
N ILE A 490 -18.18 42.89 10.29
CA ILE A 490 -18.71 42.31 11.51
C ILE A 490 -17.62 41.51 12.17
N CYS A 491 -17.41 41.78 13.47
CA CYS A 491 -16.49 41.00 14.32
C CYS A 491 -17.27 40.42 15.48
N VAL A 492 -17.12 39.12 15.73
CA VAL A 492 -17.76 38.44 16.87
C VAL A 492 -16.65 37.98 17.81
N VAL A 493 -16.77 38.32 19.08
CA VAL A 493 -15.78 38.08 20.12
C VAL A 493 -16.39 37.24 21.26
N SER A 494 -15.70 36.24 21.71
CA SER A 494 -16.06 35.37 22.83
C SER A 494 -14.83 35.10 23.71
N PRO A 495 -14.92 35.25 25.03
CA PRO A 495 -16.09 35.70 25.78
C PRO A 495 -16.45 37.18 25.56
N ALA A 496 -17.70 37.55 25.83
CA ALA A 496 -18.20 38.91 25.61
C ALA A 496 -17.41 39.98 26.40
N SER A 497 -16.81 39.62 27.53
CA SER A 497 -15.98 40.49 28.35
C SER A 497 -14.77 41.09 27.66
N LEU A 498 -14.29 40.48 26.56
CA LEU A 498 -13.12 40.97 25.81
C LEU A 498 -13.47 42.00 24.73
N VAL A 499 -14.75 42.29 24.52
CA VAL A 499 -15.19 43.06 23.34
C VAL A 499 -14.66 44.51 23.38
N ASP A 500 -14.61 45.15 24.54
CA ASP A 500 -14.15 46.53 24.66
C ASP A 500 -12.63 46.63 24.39
N ASP A 501 -11.86 45.68 24.87
CA ASP A 501 -10.42 45.60 24.59
C ASP A 501 -10.15 45.37 23.13
N VAL A 502 -10.90 44.46 22.45
CA VAL A 502 -10.79 44.23 21.00
C VAL A 502 -11.17 45.50 20.23
N ALA A 503 -12.27 46.16 20.56
CA ALA A 503 -12.68 47.36 19.88
C ALA A 503 -11.68 48.51 20.03
N LYS A 504 -11.09 48.67 21.23
CA LYS A 504 -9.99 49.63 21.50
C LYS A 504 -8.74 49.27 20.69
N THR A 505 -8.40 48.01 20.61
CA THR A 505 -7.23 47.54 19.87
C THR A 505 -7.43 47.79 18.38
N ILE A 506 -8.62 47.57 17.80
CA ILE A 506 -8.91 47.86 16.38
C ILE A 506 -8.66 49.36 16.11
N ARG A 507 -9.19 50.27 16.99
CA ARG A 507 -8.98 51.71 16.80
C ARG A 507 -7.50 52.10 16.89
N ASN A 508 -6.74 51.54 17.84
CA ASN A 508 -5.32 51.80 18.01
C ASN A 508 -4.50 51.29 16.82
N ASN A 509 -4.77 50.09 16.37
CA ASN A 509 -4.08 49.51 15.21
C ASN A 509 -4.35 50.36 13.93
N LEU A 510 -5.57 50.91 13.79
CA LEU A 510 -5.90 51.74 12.65
C LEU A 510 -5.16 53.08 12.69
N ILE A 511 -5.03 53.69 13.90
CA ILE A 511 -4.23 54.91 14.08
C ILE A 511 -2.78 54.69 13.74
N GLU A 512 -2.22 53.55 14.16
CA GLU A 512 -0.84 53.21 13.90
C GLU A 512 -0.63 52.89 12.40
N ALA A 513 -1.51 52.14 11.76
CA ALA A 513 -1.49 51.89 10.31
C ALA A 513 -1.52 53.19 9.49
N LYS A 514 -2.33 54.15 9.92
CA LYS A 514 -2.37 55.47 9.27
C LYS A 514 -1.03 56.21 9.34
N ARG A 515 -0.32 56.10 10.51
CA ARG A 515 0.98 56.72 10.69
C ARG A 515 2.05 56.07 9.81
N GLN A 516 2.04 54.74 9.76
CA GLN A 516 3.03 53.97 9.00
C GLN A 516 2.88 54.12 7.50
N GLU A 517 1.66 54.12 6.99
CA GLU A 517 1.34 54.15 5.55
C GLU A 517 1.35 55.59 4.96
N ASN A 518 1.40 56.62 5.80
CA ASN A 518 1.39 58.05 5.43
C ASN A 518 0.38 58.39 4.31
N VAL A 519 -0.85 57.93 4.44
CA VAL A 519 -1.89 58.09 3.40
C VAL A 519 -2.46 59.49 3.37
N PRO A 520 -2.83 60.05 2.18
CA PRO A 520 -3.29 61.42 2.02
C PRO A 520 -4.78 61.63 2.40
N PHE A 521 -5.47 60.58 2.78
CA PHE A 521 -6.92 60.60 3.08
C PHE A 521 -7.20 60.35 4.59
N PRO A 522 -8.39 60.76 5.09
CA PRO A 522 -8.78 60.47 6.45
C PRO A 522 -9.01 58.97 6.66
N VAL A 523 -8.52 58.45 7.77
CA VAL A 523 -8.73 57.04 8.15
C VAL A 523 -9.48 57.03 9.48
N SER A 524 -10.74 56.63 9.46
CA SER A 524 -11.56 56.49 10.65
C SER A 524 -12.67 55.48 10.45
N ILE A 525 -13.18 54.91 11.54
CA ILE A 525 -14.27 53.95 11.57
C ILE A 525 -15.32 54.33 12.59
N ALA A 526 -16.57 54.01 12.32
CA ALA A 526 -17.65 53.98 13.30
C ALA A 526 -17.81 52.57 13.85
N LEU A 527 -18.01 52.42 15.15
CA LEU A 527 -18.15 51.14 15.85
C LEU A 527 -19.44 51.11 16.68
N GLY A 528 -20.15 50.01 16.59
CA GLY A 528 -21.25 49.68 17.49
C GLY A 528 -21.04 48.30 18.12
N ILE A 529 -21.27 48.19 19.43
CA ILE A 529 -21.06 46.97 20.20
C ILE A 529 -22.37 46.54 20.85
N ALA A 530 -22.71 45.25 20.74
CA ALA A 530 -23.82 44.64 21.47
C ALA A 530 -23.43 43.25 21.99
N THR A 531 -23.84 42.91 23.20
CA THR A 531 -23.65 41.59 23.78
C THR A 531 -24.91 40.76 23.65
N TYR A 532 -24.74 39.43 23.51
CA TYR A 532 -25.87 38.51 23.50
C TYR A 532 -26.73 38.64 24.76
N ALA A 533 -26.08 38.67 25.95
CA ALA A 533 -26.74 38.74 27.22
C ALA A 533 -27.66 39.95 27.34
N GLU A 534 -27.22 41.13 26.87
CA GLU A 534 -28.03 42.36 26.86
C GLU A 534 -29.26 42.26 25.97
N VAL A 535 -29.10 41.71 24.75
CA VAL A 535 -30.20 41.53 23.80
C VAL A 535 -31.20 40.48 24.32
N ALA A 536 -30.71 39.36 24.83
CA ALA A 536 -31.51 38.30 25.42
C ALA A 536 -32.35 38.82 26.61
N HIS A 537 -31.78 39.66 27.49
CA HIS A 537 -32.49 40.28 28.62
C HIS A 537 -33.62 41.20 28.13
N ARG A 538 -33.38 42.00 27.09
CA ARG A 538 -34.43 42.87 26.49
C ARG A 538 -35.59 42.04 25.93
N MET A 539 -35.33 40.95 25.24
CA MET A 539 -36.34 40.10 24.63
C MET A 539 -37.16 39.34 25.68
N GLN A 540 -36.50 38.80 26.71
CA GLN A 540 -37.19 38.16 27.84
C GLN A 540 -38.15 39.11 28.53
N SER A 541 -37.74 40.38 28.73
CA SER A 541 -38.58 41.42 29.34
C SER A 541 -39.76 41.83 28.44
N GLY A 542 -39.66 41.62 27.11
CA GLY A 542 -40.71 41.89 26.15
C GLY A 542 -41.61 40.68 25.83
N GLY A 543 -41.37 39.49 26.43
CA GLY A 543 -42.14 38.28 26.14
C GLY A 543 -41.80 37.61 24.78
N GLU A 544 -40.74 38.02 24.16
CA GLU A 544 -40.22 37.48 22.89
C GLU A 544 -39.19 36.38 23.21
N GLY A 545 -39.20 35.25 22.50
CA GLY A 545 -38.43 34.04 22.74
C GLY A 545 -36.92 34.17 22.90
N VAL A 546 -36.11 33.19 22.41
CA VAL A 546 -34.64 33.15 22.50
C VAL A 546 -34.04 34.21 21.55
N ALA A 547 -33.05 34.97 21.99
CA ALA A 547 -32.32 35.90 21.13
C ALA A 547 -31.52 35.18 20.06
N LEU A 548 -31.55 35.68 18.85
CA LEU A 548 -30.79 35.19 17.70
C LEU A 548 -29.60 36.11 17.41
N ALA A 549 -28.54 35.58 16.82
CA ALA A 549 -27.35 36.32 16.43
C ALA A 549 -27.69 37.53 15.50
N SER A 550 -28.69 37.40 14.65
CA SER A 550 -29.18 38.48 13.79
C SER A 550 -29.72 39.67 14.57
N GLN A 551 -30.32 39.46 15.74
CA GLN A 551 -30.83 40.52 16.60
C GLN A 551 -29.70 41.23 17.34
N VAL A 552 -28.66 40.50 17.74
CA VAL A 552 -27.43 41.09 18.34
C VAL A 552 -26.73 41.97 17.29
N ILE A 553 -26.64 41.52 16.03
CA ILE A 553 -26.06 42.30 14.94
C ILE A 553 -26.86 43.58 14.72
N ARG A 554 -28.19 43.50 14.67
CA ARG A 554 -29.04 44.67 14.50
C ARG A 554 -28.83 45.71 15.61
N CYS A 555 -28.74 45.28 16.84
CA CYS A 555 -28.46 46.18 17.99
C CYS A 555 -27.07 46.83 17.86
N ALA A 556 -26.06 46.07 17.40
CA ALA A 556 -24.71 46.59 17.18
C ALA A 556 -24.72 47.61 16.01
N ASP A 557 -25.44 47.34 14.91
CA ASP A 557 -25.60 48.26 13.75
C ASP A 557 -26.25 49.58 14.19
N GLU A 558 -27.36 49.54 14.94
CA GLU A 558 -28.03 50.75 15.45
C GLU A 558 -27.03 51.62 16.25
N ARG A 559 -26.19 51.03 17.09
CA ARG A 559 -25.15 51.75 17.90
C ARG A 559 -24.00 52.26 17.03
N MET A 560 -23.62 51.56 16.02
CA MET A 560 -22.61 52.00 15.05
C MET A 560 -23.13 53.26 14.30
N TYR A 561 -24.41 53.27 13.93
CA TYR A 561 -25.00 54.41 13.30
C TYR A 561 -25.05 55.64 14.22
N GLU A 562 -25.33 55.46 15.53
CA GLU A 562 -25.26 56.52 16.52
C GLU A 562 -23.82 57.06 16.68
N ASP A 563 -22.80 56.19 16.73
CA ASP A 563 -21.38 56.58 16.78
C ASP A 563 -21.01 57.41 15.53
N LYS A 564 -21.43 56.95 14.33
CA LYS A 564 -21.21 57.65 13.05
C LYS A 564 -21.84 59.07 13.05
N ARG A 565 -23.07 59.24 13.60
CA ARG A 565 -23.73 60.55 13.74
C ARG A 565 -22.98 61.46 14.72
N ASN A 566 -22.54 60.94 15.83
CA ASN A 566 -21.79 61.72 16.83
C ASN A 566 -20.44 62.19 16.29
N GLN A 567 -19.72 61.33 15.55
CA GLN A 567 -18.47 61.69 14.88
C GLN A 567 -18.65 62.82 13.84
N LYS A 568 -19.77 62.80 13.07
CA LYS A 568 -20.12 63.90 12.13
C LYS A 568 -20.43 65.21 12.83
N ARG A 569 -21.16 65.17 13.94
CA ARG A 569 -21.46 66.37 14.76
C ARG A 569 -20.19 67.02 15.32
N VAL A 570 -19.27 66.23 15.81
CA VAL A 570 -17.98 66.71 16.35
C VAL A 570 -17.13 67.35 15.25
N ARG A 571 -17.23 66.85 13.99
CA ARG A 571 -16.53 67.44 12.83
C ARG A 571 -17.18 68.71 12.28
N GLY A 572 -18.32 69.13 12.80
CA GLY A 572 -19.03 70.34 12.33
C GLY A 572 -19.76 70.19 10.99
N GLU A 573 -19.96 68.96 10.56
CA GLU A 573 -20.74 68.65 9.34
C GLU A 573 -22.25 68.72 9.68
N SER A 574 -22.94 69.79 9.27
CA SER A 574 -24.39 69.92 9.41
C SER A 574 -25.09 68.90 8.51
N GLU A 575 -26.16 68.26 9.04
CA GLU A 575 -27.04 67.40 8.27
C GLU A 575 -27.67 68.22 7.09
N ILE A 576 -27.20 68.02 5.88
CA ILE A 576 -27.94 68.43 4.68
C ILE A 576 -29.10 67.44 4.56
N LYS A 577 -30.26 67.81 5.03
CA LYS A 577 -31.52 67.10 4.74
C LYS A 577 -31.69 67.12 3.21
N CYS A 578 -31.56 65.95 2.58
CA CYS A 578 -32.09 65.80 1.23
C CYS A 578 -33.59 66.02 1.25
N PRO A 579 -34.14 66.77 0.27
CA PRO A 579 -35.57 67.06 0.15
C PRO A 579 -36.41 65.83 -0.18
#